data_bf4edd212355b4849cf9de8980b24dc0
#
_entry.id   bf4edd212355b4849cf9de8980b24dc0
#
_cell.length_a   1.000
_cell.length_b   1.000
_cell.length_c   1.000
_cell.angle_alpha   90.00
_cell.angle_beta   90.00
_cell.angle_gamma   90.00
#
_symmetry.space_group_name_H-M   'P 1'
#
loop_
_entity.id
_entity.type
_entity.pdbx_description
1 polymer ?
#
loop_
_entity_poly.entity_id
_entity_poly.type
_entity_poly.pdbx_seq_one_letter_code
_entity_poly.pdbx_strand_id
1 'polypeptide(L)'
;VKKGEFVAIVGASGSGKSTLMNLIGGIDRPASGSVVIEEKEIFDMNESELAIFRRRNIGIIYQFYNLIPNLTVEENIMLPCLLDNRKPDSEKVGRIVEMTGLSNRRTHLPGELSGGQQQRVSVGRALVNDPAFILADEPTGNLDSKSGKEIIDLLMAANQKAKQTLILITHDENIALQADRIITISDGRILRDEVIRL
;
A
#
# COMPACT_ATOMS: atom_id res chain seq x y z
N VAL A 1 10.59 -2.44 -11.08
CA VAL A 1 10.28 -1.16 -10.42
C VAL A 1 11.54 -0.71 -9.69
N LYS A 2 11.96 0.54 -9.87
CA LYS A 2 13.14 1.11 -9.21
C LYS A 2 12.79 1.62 -7.81
N LYS A 3 13.80 1.68 -6.93
CA LYS A 3 13.61 2.24 -5.58
C LYS A 3 13.20 3.72 -5.66
N GLY A 4 12.13 4.08 -4.96
CA GLY A 4 11.58 5.43 -4.97
C GLY A 4 10.70 5.76 -6.19
N GLU A 5 10.53 4.82 -7.13
CA GLU A 5 9.68 5.01 -8.31
C GLU A 5 8.19 4.95 -7.91
N PHE A 6 7.39 5.82 -8.49
CA PHE A 6 5.94 5.73 -8.45
C PHE A 6 5.44 5.11 -9.76
N VAL A 7 4.89 3.91 -9.67
CA VAL A 7 4.30 3.18 -10.80
C VAL A 7 2.79 3.11 -10.66
N ALA A 8 2.06 3.55 -11.67
CA ALA A 8 0.63 3.35 -11.78
C ALA A 8 0.34 2.11 -12.66
N ILE A 9 -0.57 1.25 -12.20
CA ILE A 9 -1.07 0.11 -12.97
C ILE A 9 -2.53 0.42 -13.32
N VAL A 10 -2.82 0.49 -14.62
CA VAL A 10 -4.14 0.82 -15.15
C VAL A 10 -4.68 -0.31 -16.04
N GLY A 11 -5.99 -0.32 -16.27
CA GLY A 11 -6.65 -1.29 -17.14
C GLY A 11 -8.11 -1.49 -16.76
N ALA A 12 -8.89 -2.11 -17.63
CA ALA A 12 -10.31 -2.37 -17.40
C ALA A 12 -10.56 -3.27 -16.17
N SER A 13 -11.78 -3.26 -15.64
CA SER A 13 -12.16 -4.21 -14.59
C SER A 13 -11.99 -5.64 -15.11
N GLY A 14 -11.47 -6.53 -14.25
CA GLY A 14 -11.20 -7.92 -14.63
C GLY A 14 -9.94 -8.14 -15.49
N SER A 15 -9.16 -7.11 -15.80
CA SER A 15 -7.93 -7.24 -16.62
C SER A 15 -6.76 -7.97 -15.92
N GLY A 16 -6.87 -8.29 -14.61
CA GLY A 16 -5.84 -9.01 -13.86
C GLY A 16 -4.98 -8.14 -12.93
N LYS A 17 -5.30 -6.85 -12.73
CA LYS A 17 -4.51 -5.93 -11.90
C LYS A 17 -4.39 -6.40 -10.44
N SER A 18 -5.51 -6.73 -9.80
CA SER A 18 -5.50 -7.20 -8.40
C SER A 18 -4.83 -8.58 -8.27
N THR A 19 -4.94 -9.44 -9.29
CA THR A 19 -4.18 -10.71 -9.33
C THR A 19 -2.69 -10.43 -9.37
N LEU A 20 -2.23 -9.53 -10.24
CA LEU A 20 -0.83 -9.13 -10.28
C LEU A 20 -0.37 -8.53 -8.94
N MET A 21 -1.19 -7.69 -8.33
CA MET A 21 -0.89 -7.11 -7.01
C MET A 21 -0.73 -8.20 -5.95
N ASN A 22 -1.62 -9.20 -5.92
CA ASN A 22 -1.53 -10.31 -4.98
C ASN A 22 -0.25 -11.13 -5.17
N LEU A 23 0.16 -11.35 -6.42
CA LEU A 23 1.43 -12.03 -6.74
C LEU A 23 2.64 -11.21 -6.28
N ILE A 24 2.70 -9.93 -6.62
CA ILE A 24 3.78 -9.03 -6.17
C ILE A 24 3.79 -8.90 -4.64
N GLY A 25 2.61 -8.88 -4.03
CA GLY A 25 2.44 -8.81 -2.58
C GLY A 25 2.75 -10.12 -1.84
N GLY A 26 3.03 -11.20 -2.55
CA GLY A 26 3.25 -12.53 -1.95
C GLY A 26 2.02 -13.07 -1.22
N ILE A 27 0.82 -12.69 -1.65
CA ILE A 27 -0.46 -13.17 -1.11
C ILE A 27 -0.85 -14.47 -1.81
N ASP A 28 -0.74 -14.47 -3.15
CA ASP A 28 -0.96 -15.63 -4.00
C ASP A 28 0.37 -16.11 -4.59
N ARG A 29 0.46 -17.40 -4.93
CA ARG A 29 1.63 -17.97 -5.61
C ARG A 29 1.37 -18.08 -7.11
N PRO A 30 2.34 -17.69 -7.97
CA PRO A 30 2.20 -17.88 -9.42
C PRO A 30 2.32 -19.35 -9.80
N ALA A 31 1.63 -19.76 -10.88
CA ALA A 31 1.82 -21.09 -11.47
C ALA A 31 3.21 -21.23 -12.12
N SER A 32 3.81 -20.12 -12.54
CA SER A 32 5.18 -20.05 -13.10
C SER A 32 5.69 -18.62 -13.04
N GLY A 33 6.99 -18.44 -13.17
CA GLY A 33 7.65 -17.13 -13.04
C GLY A 33 8.17 -16.90 -11.64
N SER A 34 8.74 -15.70 -11.39
CA SER A 34 9.39 -15.34 -10.15
C SER A 34 9.07 -13.88 -9.75
N VAL A 35 9.13 -13.61 -8.45
CA VAL A 35 9.05 -12.25 -7.91
C VAL A 35 10.26 -12.01 -7.01
N VAL A 36 11.11 -11.09 -7.42
CA VAL A 36 12.32 -10.72 -6.68
C VAL A 36 12.13 -9.36 -6.01
N ILE A 37 12.28 -9.31 -4.69
CA ILE A 37 12.18 -8.09 -3.88
C ILE A 37 13.46 -7.97 -3.06
N GLU A 38 14.19 -6.86 -3.21
CA GLU A 38 15.48 -6.63 -2.54
C GLU A 38 16.41 -7.85 -2.67
N GLU A 39 16.61 -8.32 -3.90
CA GLU A 39 17.48 -9.45 -4.28
C GLU A 39 17.01 -10.83 -3.76
N LYS A 40 15.83 -10.94 -3.17
CA LYS A 40 15.26 -12.18 -2.66
C LYS A 40 14.11 -12.66 -3.54
N GLU A 41 14.19 -13.91 -4.01
CA GLU A 41 13.06 -14.59 -4.65
C GLU A 41 12.06 -15.00 -3.55
N ILE A 42 10.91 -14.34 -3.55
CA ILE A 42 9.98 -14.49 -2.42
C ILE A 42 9.24 -15.84 -2.41
N PHE A 43 9.15 -16.51 -3.56
CA PHE A 43 8.45 -17.79 -3.66
C PHE A 43 9.34 -19.00 -3.39
N ASP A 44 10.64 -18.80 -3.19
CA ASP A 44 11.53 -19.81 -2.60
C ASP A 44 11.31 -19.96 -1.08
N MET A 45 10.66 -18.97 -0.46
CA MET A 45 10.32 -18.98 0.95
C MET A 45 9.15 -19.91 1.25
N ASN A 46 9.18 -20.58 2.42
CA ASN A 46 8.00 -21.26 2.94
C ASN A 46 6.93 -20.25 3.40
N GLU A 47 5.70 -20.72 3.69
CA GLU A 47 4.57 -19.85 4.02
C GLU A 47 4.83 -18.94 5.25
N SER A 48 5.51 -19.46 6.26
CA SER A 48 5.83 -18.71 7.48
C SER A 48 6.87 -17.63 7.20
N GLU A 49 7.91 -17.98 6.45
CA GLU A 49 8.96 -17.04 6.03
C GLU A 49 8.39 -15.94 5.13
N LEU A 50 7.55 -16.30 4.15
CA LEU A 50 6.88 -15.36 3.25
C LEU A 50 5.95 -14.43 4.03
N ALA A 51 5.20 -14.93 5.00
CA ALA A 51 4.34 -14.10 5.84
C ALA A 51 5.14 -13.08 6.67
N ILE A 52 6.28 -13.48 7.22
CA ILE A 52 7.19 -12.58 7.95
C ILE A 52 7.82 -11.57 6.98
N PHE A 53 8.29 -12.02 5.81
CA PHE A 53 8.89 -11.17 4.80
C PHE A 53 7.89 -10.09 4.34
N ARG A 54 6.66 -10.49 3.97
CA ARG A 54 5.58 -9.59 3.56
C ARG A 54 5.31 -8.52 4.63
N ARG A 55 5.12 -8.94 5.87
CA ARG A 55 4.85 -8.04 7.00
C ARG A 55 5.93 -6.97 7.19
N ARG A 56 7.18 -7.33 6.93
CA ARG A 56 8.32 -6.42 7.14
C ARG A 56 8.64 -5.54 5.94
N ASN A 57 8.38 -6.03 4.73
CA ASN A 57 8.92 -5.41 3.51
C ASN A 57 7.85 -4.86 2.58
N ILE A 58 6.56 -5.18 2.78
CA ILE A 58 5.48 -4.79 1.89
C ILE A 58 4.37 -4.08 2.67
N GLY A 59 4.13 -2.82 2.34
CA GLY A 59 2.96 -2.09 2.83
C GLY A 59 1.79 -2.31 1.87
N ILE A 60 0.65 -2.82 2.35
CA ILE A 60 -0.51 -3.05 1.49
C ILE A 60 -1.66 -2.16 1.93
N ILE A 61 -2.26 -1.46 0.97
CA ILE A 61 -3.42 -0.60 1.13
C ILE A 61 -4.51 -1.09 0.20
N TYR A 62 -5.64 -1.47 0.75
CA TYR A 62 -6.80 -1.96 0.00
C TYR A 62 -7.88 -0.89 -0.13
N GLN A 63 -8.77 -1.08 -1.09
CA GLN A 63 -9.97 -0.27 -1.28
C GLN A 63 -10.91 -0.31 -0.05
N PHE A 64 -11.02 -1.46 0.62
CA PHE A 64 -11.82 -1.69 1.83
C PHE A 64 -10.94 -1.71 3.07
N TYR A 65 -10.22 -0.72 3.38
CA TYR A 65 -9.40 -0.41 4.57
C TYR A 65 -8.85 -1.61 5.37
N ASN A 66 -9.59 -2.70 5.52
CA ASN A 66 -9.26 -3.95 6.22
C ASN A 66 -8.68 -3.70 7.63
N LEU A 67 -9.33 -2.80 8.39
CA LEU A 67 -8.98 -2.53 9.77
C LEU A 67 -9.56 -3.60 10.70
N ILE A 68 -8.86 -3.87 11.79
CA ILE A 68 -9.37 -4.74 12.85
C ILE A 68 -10.34 -3.91 13.69
N PRO A 69 -11.63 -4.27 13.75
CA PRO A 69 -12.67 -3.39 14.30
C PRO A 69 -12.57 -3.16 15.80
N ASN A 70 -11.94 -4.08 16.54
CA ASN A 70 -11.77 -4.02 17.99
C ASN A 70 -10.42 -3.40 18.42
N LEU A 71 -9.62 -2.95 17.46
CA LEU A 71 -8.36 -2.24 17.72
C LEU A 71 -8.55 -0.75 17.44
N THR A 72 -7.97 0.08 18.27
CA THR A 72 -7.92 1.53 18.08
C THR A 72 -7.14 1.90 16.82
N VAL A 73 -7.19 3.18 16.43
CA VAL A 73 -6.36 3.75 15.35
C VAL A 73 -4.89 3.40 15.54
N GLU A 74 -4.36 3.69 16.74
CA GLU A 74 -2.95 3.45 17.03
C GLU A 74 -2.59 1.97 17.00
N GLU A 75 -3.42 1.11 17.58
CA GLU A 75 -3.21 -0.34 17.57
C GLU A 75 -3.29 -0.93 16.16
N ASN A 76 -4.20 -0.45 15.32
CA ASN A 76 -4.25 -0.84 13.90
C ASN A 76 -2.97 -0.45 13.16
N ILE A 77 -2.44 0.76 13.39
CA ILE A 77 -1.18 1.21 12.79
C ILE A 77 -0.02 0.33 13.28
N MET A 78 0.04 0.01 14.56
CA MET A 78 1.11 -0.79 15.16
C MET A 78 1.01 -2.29 14.85
N LEU A 79 -0.12 -2.77 14.35
CA LEU A 79 -0.40 -4.20 14.19
C LEU A 79 0.72 -5.00 13.51
N PRO A 80 1.36 -4.54 12.42
CA PRO A 80 2.47 -5.28 11.80
C PRO A 80 3.68 -5.46 12.74
N CYS A 81 3.96 -4.50 13.61
CA CYS A 81 5.03 -4.63 14.60
C CYS A 81 4.66 -5.62 15.70
N LEU A 82 3.41 -5.54 16.20
CA LEU A 82 2.91 -6.41 17.27
C LEU A 82 2.89 -7.88 16.82
N LEU A 83 2.46 -8.16 15.60
CA LEU A 83 2.49 -9.52 15.00
C LEU A 83 3.92 -10.06 14.82
N ASP A 84 4.92 -9.21 14.84
CA ASP A 84 6.34 -9.57 14.74
C ASP A 84 7.00 -9.69 16.11
N ASN A 85 6.22 -9.60 17.19
CA ASN A 85 6.68 -9.56 18.59
C ASN A 85 7.73 -8.46 18.84
N ARG A 86 7.67 -7.37 18.05
CA ARG A 86 8.54 -6.19 18.22
C ARG A 86 7.78 -5.09 18.95
N LYS A 87 8.43 -4.47 19.92
CA LYS A 87 7.88 -3.26 20.52
C LYS A 87 7.93 -2.13 19.47
N PRO A 88 6.78 -1.52 19.12
CA PRO A 88 6.78 -0.38 18.21
C PRO A 88 7.58 0.79 18.78
N ASP A 89 8.30 1.49 17.92
CA ASP A 89 8.90 2.78 18.26
C ASP A 89 7.77 3.82 18.42
N SER A 90 7.54 4.26 19.65
CA SER A 90 6.46 5.20 19.98
C SER A 90 6.62 6.57 19.31
N GLU A 91 7.86 7.03 19.09
CA GLU A 91 8.10 8.27 18.35
C GLU A 91 7.73 8.13 16.88
N LYS A 92 8.11 7.00 16.28
CA LYS A 92 7.75 6.70 14.90
C LYS A 92 6.25 6.58 14.71
N VAL A 93 5.57 5.85 15.59
CA VAL A 93 4.10 5.74 15.58
C VAL A 93 3.47 7.12 15.74
N GLY A 94 3.98 7.94 16.65
CA GLY A 94 3.53 9.33 16.86
C GLY A 94 3.64 10.15 15.57
N ARG A 95 4.79 10.12 14.89
CA ARG A 95 4.99 10.80 13.59
C ARG A 95 4.04 10.30 12.51
N ILE A 96 3.77 8.99 12.44
CA ILE A 96 2.81 8.42 11.47
C ILE A 96 1.40 8.91 11.76
N VAL A 97 0.95 8.87 13.02
CA VAL A 97 -0.37 9.35 13.44
C VAL A 97 -0.55 10.84 13.11
N GLU A 98 0.49 11.64 13.33
CA GLU A 98 0.50 13.07 12.98
C GLU A 98 0.44 13.27 11.47
N MET A 99 1.30 12.59 10.71
CA MET A 99 1.36 12.65 9.25
C MET A 99 0.03 12.26 8.59
N THR A 100 -0.67 11.27 9.17
CA THR A 100 -1.99 10.84 8.69
C THR A 100 -3.13 11.73 9.17
N GLY A 101 -2.86 12.76 10.00
CA GLY A 101 -3.86 13.68 10.54
C GLY A 101 -4.82 13.04 11.56
N LEU A 102 -4.36 12.02 12.27
CA LEU A 102 -5.18 11.22 13.20
C LEU A 102 -4.85 11.48 14.68
N SER A 103 -4.07 12.53 15.00
CA SER A 103 -3.62 12.83 16.38
C SER A 103 -4.75 12.88 17.39
N ASN A 104 -5.89 13.48 17.03
CA ASN A 104 -7.07 13.60 17.89
C ASN A 104 -7.99 12.35 17.84
N ARG A 105 -7.57 11.28 17.19
CA ARG A 105 -8.36 10.05 16.97
C ARG A 105 -7.60 8.78 17.37
N ARG A 106 -6.43 8.89 18.02
CA ARG A 106 -5.54 7.74 18.32
C ARG A 106 -6.25 6.59 19.01
N THR A 107 -7.15 6.89 19.93
CA THR A 107 -7.89 5.92 20.76
C THR A 107 -9.25 5.54 20.21
N HIS A 108 -9.68 6.11 19.06
CA HIS A 108 -10.95 5.77 18.45
C HIS A 108 -10.89 4.40 17.78
N LEU A 109 -12.03 3.71 17.76
CA LEU A 109 -12.23 2.47 17.02
C LEU A 109 -12.60 2.78 15.55
N PRO A 110 -12.36 1.85 14.60
CA PRO A 110 -12.71 2.04 13.19
C PRO A 110 -14.17 2.46 12.95
N GLY A 111 -15.12 1.93 13.72
CA GLY A 111 -16.54 2.30 13.60
C GLY A 111 -16.88 3.75 13.97
N GLU A 112 -15.97 4.47 14.61
CA GLU A 112 -16.12 5.88 15.00
C GLU A 112 -15.48 6.83 13.98
N LEU A 113 -14.93 6.29 12.88
CA LEU A 113 -14.18 7.03 11.87
C LEU A 113 -14.93 7.13 10.55
N SER A 114 -14.78 8.24 9.84
CA SER A 114 -15.21 8.34 8.44
C SER A 114 -14.37 7.41 7.55
N GLY A 115 -14.87 7.09 6.35
CA GLY A 115 -14.13 6.27 5.37
C GLY A 115 -12.74 6.81 5.06
N GLY A 116 -12.62 8.11 4.85
CA GLY A 116 -11.31 8.76 4.63
C GLY A 116 -10.37 8.65 5.83
N GLN A 117 -10.90 8.73 7.06
CA GLN A 117 -10.11 8.50 8.27
C GLN A 117 -9.66 7.04 8.40
N GLN A 118 -10.54 6.08 8.11
CA GLN A 118 -10.19 4.66 8.08
C GLN A 118 -9.09 4.36 7.05
N GLN A 119 -9.17 4.97 5.86
CA GLN A 119 -8.14 4.83 4.85
C GLN A 119 -6.79 5.42 5.29
N ARG A 120 -6.80 6.55 6.00
CA ARG A 120 -5.59 7.12 6.59
C ARG A 120 -4.95 6.20 7.65
N VAL A 121 -5.76 5.45 8.42
CA VAL A 121 -5.25 4.40 9.33
C VAL A 121 -4.59 3.28 8.52
N SER A 122 -5.21 2.84 7.42
CA SER A 122 -4.65 1.81 6.52
C SER A 122 -3.30 2.26 5.93
N VAL A 123 -3.19 3.52 5.50
CA VAL A 123 -1.92 4.11 5.04
C VAL A 123 -0.87 4.12 6.15
N GLY A 124 -1.23 4.55 7.36
CA GLY A 124 -0.32 4.55 8.52
C GLY A 124 0.18 3.14 8.86
N ARG A 125 -0.71 2.16 8.84
CA ARG A 125 -0.37 0.74 9.03
C ARG A 125 0.59 0.22 7.96
N ALA A 126 0.42 0.62 6.71
CA ALA A 126 1.30 0.22 5.62
C ALA A 126 2.72 0.79 5.79
N LEU A 127 2.86 1.97 6.37
CA LEU A 127 4.13 2.68 6.52
C LEU A 127 4.94 2.30 7.78
N VAL A 128 4.32 1.68 8.79
CA VAL A 128 4.91 1.53 10.14
C VAL A 128 6.22 0.75 10.17
N ASN A 129 6.42 -0.19 9.25
CA ASN A 129 7.62 -1.04 9.18
C ASN A 129 8.68 -0.53 8.19
N ASP A 130 8.58 0.67 7.62
CA ASP A 130 9.45 1.18 6.54
C ASP A 130 9.57 0.16 5.41
N PRO A 131 8.46 -0.21 4.76
CA PRO A 131 8.47 -1.28 3.77
C PRO A 131 9.36 -0.92 2.57
N ALA A 132 9.86 -1.93 1.86
CA ALA A 132 10.60 -1.73 0.61
C ALA A 132 9.75 -1.00 -0.44
N PHE A 133 8.45 -1.29 -0.45
CA PHE A 133 7.47 -0.60 -1.29
C PHE A 133 6.05 -0.70 -0.73
N ILE A 134 5.18 0.18 -1.23
CA ILE A 134 3.74 0.18 -0.94
C ILE A 134 3.00 -0.30 -2.17
N LEU A 135 2.07 -1.24 -1.97
CA LEU A 135 1.05 -1.65 -2.93
C LEU A 135 -0.29 -1.03 -2.53
N ALA A 136 -0.90 -0.27 -3.41
CA ALA A 136 -2.21 0.33 -3.18
C ALA A 136 -3.20 -0.11 -4.26
N ASP A 137 -4.26 -0.83 -3.88
CA ASP A 137 -5.33 -1.27 -4.78
C ASP A 137 -6.53 -0.36 -4.63
N GLU A 138 -6.76 0.49 -5.63
CA GLU A 138 -7.90 1.42 -5.69
C GLU A 138 -8.09 2.20 -4.36
N PRO A 139 -7.05 2.84 -3.79
CA PRO A 139 -7.10 3.37 -2.41
C PRO A 139 -8.11 4.49 -2.21
N THR A 140 -8.70 5.00 -3.28
CA THR A 140 -9.70 6.08 -3.27
C THR A 140 -11.08 5.64 -3.73
N GLY A 141 -11.25 4.38 -4.16
CA GLY A 141 -12.46 3.89 -4.81
C GLY A 141 -13.75 3.97 -3.97
N ASN A 142 -13.63 4.03 -2.65
CA ASN A 142 -14.77 4.12 -1.70
C ASN A 142 -14.84 5.50 -1.00
N LEU A 143 -14.15 6.50 -1.52
CA LEU A 143 -14.05 7.82 -0.89
C LEU A 143 -14.72 8.90 -1.74
N ASP A 144 -15.18 9.95 -1.08
CA ASP A 144 -15.52 11.19 -1.75
C ASP A 144 -14.27 11.85 -2.37
N SER A 145 -14.48 12.73 -3.35
CA SER A 145 -13.37 13.35 -4.11
C SER A 145 -12.37 14.11 -3.24
N LYS A 146 -12.83 14.74 -2.14
CA LYS A 146 -11.95 15.47 -1.22
C LYS A 146 -11.09 14.52 -0.43
N SER A 147 -11.70 13.51 0.21
CA SER A 147 -11.00 12.49 0.97
C SER A 147 -10.05 11.68 0.07
N GLY A 148 -10.48 11.36 -1.15
CA GLY A 148 -9.65 10.68 -2.15
C GLY A 148 -8.39 11.46 -2.47
N LYS A 149 -8.53 12.78 -2.76
CA LYS A 149 -7.38 13.65 -3.00
C LYS A 149 -6.41 13.67 -1.82
N GLU A 150 -6.91 13.80 -0.60
CA GLU A 150 -6.08 13.81 0.62
C GLU A 150 -5.29 12.51 0.80
N ILE A 151 -5.84 11.34 0.42
CA ILE A 151 -5.11 10.06 0.43
C ILE A 151 -4.01 10.04 -0.62
N ILE A 152 -4.29 10.49 -1.85
CA ILE A 152 -3.27 10.56 -2.90
C ILE A 152 -2.14 11.52 -2.51
N ASP A 153 -2.48 12.71 -1.99
CA ASP A 153 -1.49 13.69 -1.52
C ASP A 153 -0.59 13.09 -0.42
N LEU A 154 -1.15 12.26 0.49
CA LEU A 154 -0.40 11.56 1.53
C LEU A 154 0.56 10.51 0.94
N LEU A 155 0.11 9.70 -0.01
CA LEU A 155 0.93 8.70 -0.69
C LEU A 155 2.04 9.36 -1.53
N MET A 156 1.73 10.44 -2.22
CA MET A 156 2.70 11.24 -2.97
C MET A 156 3.76 11.86 -2.04
N ALA A 157 3.34 12.37 -0.87
CA ALA A 157 4.28 12.90 0.12
C ALA A 157 5.23 11.79 0.64
N ALA A 158 4.73 10.58 0.88
CA ALA A 158 5.56 9.45 1.28
C ALA A 158 6.56 9.06 0.15
N ASN A 159 6.10 9.01 -1.10
CA ASN A 159 6.96 8.73 -2.25
C ASN A 159 8.04 9.81 -2.43
N GLN A 160 7.67 11.08 -2.52
CA GLN A 160 8.60 12.16 -2.87
C GLN A 160 9.57 12.52 -1.74
N LYS A 161 9.07 12.63 -0.49
CA LYS A 161 9.88 13.08 0.66
C LYS A 161 10.66 11.94 1.29
N ALA A 162 10.03 10.76 1.45
CA ALA A 162 10.67 9.60 2.08
C ALA A 162 11.30 8.64 1.06
N LYS A 163 11.21 8.93 -0.25
CA LYS A 163 11.68 8.04 -1.33
C LYS A 163 11.07 6.64 -1.26
N GLN A 164 9.82 6.57 -0.76
CA GLN A 164 9.08 5.32 -0.67
C GLN A 164 8.64 4.87 -2.06
N THR A 165 8.98 3.65 -2.45
CA THR A 165 8.49 3.07 -3.72
C THR A 165 6.99 2.86 -3.62
N LEU A 166 6.25 3.26 -4.65
CA LEU A 166 4.78 3.16 -4.69
C LEU A 166 4.33 2.46 -5.97
N ILE A 167 3.54 1.40 -5.81
CA ILE A 167 2.83 0.75 -6.91
C ILE A 167 1.34 0.93 -6.63
N LEU A 168 0.64 1.65 -7.49
CA LEU A 168 -0.75 2.03 -7.28
C LEU A 168 -1.62 1.55 -8.44
N ILE A 169 -2.64 0.77 -8.12
CA ILE A 169 -3.68 0.38 -9.07
C ILE A 169 -4.78 1.43 -9.02
N THR A 170 -5.13 1.95 -10.17
CA THR A 170 -6.23 2.92 -10.29
C THR A 170 -6.88 2.86 -11.67
N HIS A 171 -8.14 3.26 -11.74
CA HIS A 171 -8.84 3.55 -12.98
C HIS A 171 -8.96 5.08 -13.25
N ASP A 172 -8.46 5.92 -12.33
CA ASP A 172 -8.44 7.37 -12.48
C ASP A 172 -7.17 7.80 -13.24
N GLU A 173 -7.38 8.30 -14.47
CA GLU A 173 -6.30 8.77 -15.34
C GLU A 173 -5.52 9.94 -14.74
N ASN A 174 -6.18 10.84 -13.98
CA ASN A 174 -5.51 11.99 -13.36
C ASN A 174 -4.54 11.55 -12.25
N ILE A 175 -4.86 10.45 -11.57
CA ILE A 175 -3.96 9.86 -10.58
C ILE A 175 -2.81 9.16 -11.31
N ALA A 176 -3.10 8.37 -12.35
CA ALA A 176 -2.10 7.65 -13.11
C ALA A 176 -1.07 8.59 -13.76
N LEU A 177 -1.49 9.74 -14.27
CA LEU A 177 -0.61 10.76 -14.87
C LEU A 177 0.35 11.43 -13.87
N GLN A 178 0.17 11.22 -12.56
CA GLN A 178 1.11 11.69 -11.54
C GLN A 178 2.28 10.72 -11.31
N ALA A 179 2.18 9.49 -11.83
CA ALA A 179 3.22 8.49 -11.71
C ALA A 179 4.45 8.78 -12.60
N ASP A 180 5.59 8.19 -12.24
CA ASP A 180 6.80 8.21 -13.07
C ASP A 180 6.64 7.27 -14.27
N ARG A 181 5.86 6.19 -14.09
CA ARG A 181 5.65 5.14 -15.08
C ARG A 181 4.24 4.59 -15.02
N ILE A 182 3.64 4.34 -16.17
CA ILE A 182 2.31 3.75 -16.28
C ILE A 182 2.41 2.40 -16.97
N ILE A 183 1.85 1.37 -16.33
CA ILE A 183 1.73 0.02 -16.89
C ILE A 183 0.25 -0.25 -17.18
N THR A 184 -0.08 -0.48 -18.44
CA THR A 184 -1.44 -0.83 -18.84
C THR A 184 -1.59 -2.33 -18.95
N ILE A 185 -2.59 -2.90 -18.26
CA ILE A 185 -2.91 -4.33 -18.29
C ILE A 185 -4.24 -4.56 -19.02
N SER A 186 -4.24 -5.52 -19.94
CA SER A 186 -5.43 -6.05 -20.58
C SER A 186 -5.33 -7.57 -20.68
N ASP A 187 -6.39 -8.28 -20.32
CA ASP A 187 -6.52 -9.73 -20.40
C ASP A 187 -5.32 -10.51 -19.81
N GLY A 188 -4.86 -10.05 -18.64
CA GLY A 188 -3.73 -10.66 -17.90
C GLY A 188 -2.36 -10.43 -18.54
N ARG A 189 -2.24 -9.48 -19.48
CA ARG A 189 -0.98 -9.15 -20.17
C ARG A 189 -0.66 -7.68 -20.07
N ILE A 190 0.63 -7.37 -20.03
CA ILE A 190 1.10 -5.98 -20.15
C ILE A 190 0.90 -5.56 -21.63
N LEU A 191 0.01 -4.60 -21.83
CA LEU A 191 -0.27 -4.02 -23.15
C LEU A 191 0.69 -2.85 -23.45
N ARG A 192 0.98 -2.02 -22.46
CA ARG A 192 1.89 -0.87 -22.56
C ARG A 192 2.68 -0.70 -21.27
N ASP A 193 3.85 -0.13 -21.38
CA ASP A 193 4.77 0.18 -20.31
C ASP A 193 5.49 1.50 -20.66
N GLU A 194 5.01 2.61 -20.09
CA GLU A 194 5.34 3.96 -20.52
C GLU A 194 5.97 4.74 -19.37
N VAL A 195 7.19 5.24 -19.57
CA VAL A 195 7.85 6.19 -18.64
C VAL A 195 7.31 7.58 -18.92
N ILE A 196 6.72 8.21 -17.90
CA ILE A 196 6.09 9.53 -17.98
C ILE A 196 7.04 10.63 -17.49
N ARG A 197 7.82 10.31 -16.45
CA ARG A 197 8.79 11.23 -15.84
C ARG A 197 10.13 10.51 -15.65
N LEU A 198 11.21 11.20 -15.95
CA LEU A 198 12.60 10.72 -15.75
C LEU A 198 13.17 11.28 -14.46
#